data_1cd8d15b255ba8fa9dca28f6d24c8757
#
_entry.id   1cd8d15b255ba8fa9dca28f6d24c8757
#
_cell.length_a   1.000
_cell.length_b   1.000
_cell.length_c   1.000
_cell.angle_alpha   90.00
_cell.angle_beta   90.00
_cell.angle_gamma   90.00
#
_symmetry.space_group_name_H-M   'P 1'
#
loop_
_entity.id
_entity.type
_entity.pdbx_description
1 polymer ?
#
loop_
_entity_poly.entity_id
_entity_poly.type
_entity_poly.pdbx_seq_one_letter_code
_entity_poly.pdbx_strand_id
1 'polypeptide(L)'
;MRILELNDIALRLFDNETLVLDSPALAVLQNNEFLTGDAARRQARLNPRVTFDQFWEHLDQQALNRPAGRARSHADIAWFYLQQLLATAGNPEAETLLLVPEQFGGQRLALLLGIAQSCGVSVAGVAEKSVVACAGVTPSNGALRYLDITRHRLYCSDLVLDQRLALNSARELNAPGWRWCEEQSIRQLSAQFLQETRFDPLHEAASEQRLYDRLPSLLASLNTADRVNVNLPAGQRDHRIDWHRDELIKALNDVYQSLEVAVEEATGPVVLSHRLNLLPGLVDRLRQRGQCLLLDDSAVPRNALALQAQLVSEASAPVWVKALTLDAGPSTSSLSNDSAASASTNTANTNNGGGSPTHILCDGVATPLSATRLPAPVRAKRDTAGWVLQANTAEPLLLNNRPLTQLPVQVGDRLQVAGCEYVFIRVSDGD
;
A
#
# COMPACT_ATOMS: atom_id res chain seq x y z
N MET A 1 18.98 -4.44 -5.36
CA MET A 1 18.25 -3.84 -6.52
C MET A 1 17.14 -2.96 -5.97
N ARG A 2 17.03 -1.77 -6.52
CA ARG A 2 15.90 -0.86 -6.20
C ARG A 2 14.72 -1.18 -7.13
N ILE A 3 13.50 -1.11 -6.59
CA ILE A 3 12.28 -1.35 -7.35
C ILE A 3 11.36 -0.15 -7.14
N LEU A 4 10.94 0.51 -8.21
CA LEU A 4 9.95 1.56 -8.18
C LEU A 4 8.64 1.04 -8.79
N GLU A 5 7.64 0.82 -7.94
CA GLU A 5 6.28 0.45 -8.35
C GLU A 5 5.46 1.72 -8.61
N LEU A 6 5.02 1.89 -9.85
CA LEU A 6 4.16 2.99 -10.25
C LEU A 6 2.69 2.63 -10.08
N ASN A 7 2.01 3.43 -9.27
CA ASN A 7 0.55 3.49 -9.20
C ASN A 7 0.18 4.92 -8.77
N ASP A 8 -0.83 5.52 -9.36
CA ASP A 8 -1.19 6.91 -9.10
C ASP A 8 -1.96 7.15 -7.79
N ILE A 9 -2.22 6.11 -6.99
CA ILE A 9 -2.56 6.27 -5.56
C ILE A 9 -1.31 6.69 -4.79
N ALA A 10 -0.23 5.91 -4.94
CA ALA A 10 1.06 6.16 -4.32
C ALA A 10 2.16 5.42 -5.09
N LEU A 11 3.32 6.05 -5.26
CA LEU A 11 4.52 5.37 -5.74
C LEU A 11 5.20 4.68 -4.57
N ARG A 12 5.58 3.42 -4.77
CA ARG A 12 6.27 2.62 -3.76
C ARG A 12 7.69 2.34 -4.21
N LEU A 13 8.64 2.67 -3.35
CA LEU A 13 10.06 2.42 -3.58
C LEU A 13 10.55 1.37 -2.60
N PHE A 14 11.18 0.33 -3.14
CA PHE A 14 11.76 -0.74 -2.36
C PHE A 14 13.27 -0.81 -2.59
N ASP A 15 14.01 -1.13 -1.55
CA ASP A 15 15.36 -1.66 -1.64
C ASP A 15 15.29 -3.16 -1.35
N ASN A 16 15.46 -3.97 -2.41
CA ASN A 16 15.10 -5.39 -2.42
C ASN A 16 13.62 -5.57 -2.00
N GLU A 17 13.33 -6.32 -0.95
CA GLU A 17 11.96 -6.52 -0.44
C GLU A 17 11.53 -5.46 0.60
N THR A 18 12.46 -4.61 1.02
CA THR A 18 12.18 -3.62 2.06
C THR A 18 11.53 -2.37 1.46
N LEU A 19 10.34 -2.03 1.93
CA LEU A 19 9.68 -0.79 1.56
C LEU A 19 10.42 0.40 2.17
N VAL A 20 10.98 1.26 1.31
CA VAL A 20 11.69 2.48 1.71
C VAL A 20 10.74 3.67 1.76
N LEU A 21 9.87 3.81 0.75
CA LEU A 21 8.89 4.88 0.65
C LEU A 21 7.57 4.35 0.07
N ASP A 22 6.46 4.82 0.66
CA ASP A 22 5.11 4.75 0.10
C ASP A 22 4.58 6.18 0.01
N SER A 23 4.72 6.80 -1.15
CA SER A 23 4.52 8.22 -1.34
C SER A 23 3.22 8.48 -2.11
N PRO A 24 2.21 9.11 -1.50
CA PRO A 24 0.99 9.49 -2.21
C PRO A 24 1.27 10.29 -3.48
N ALA A 25 0.64 9.91 -4.60
CA ALA A 25 0.86 10.55 -5.89
C ALA A 25 0.11 11.91 -5.99
N LEU A 26 0.46 12.79 -5.07
CA LEU A 26 -0.10 14.14 -4.93
C LEU A 26 0.99 15.18 -5.02
N ALA A 27 0.64 16.32 -5.63
CA ALA A 27 1.49 17.51 -5.65
C ALA A 27 0.63 18.74 -5.31
N VAL A 28 1.12 19.63 -4.46
CA VAL A 28 0.47 20.90 -4.09
C VAL A 28 1.43 22.02 -4.38
N LEU A 29 1.01 23.00 -5.17
CA LEU A 29 1.81 24.20 -5.44
C LEU A 29 1.69 25.17 -4.24
N GLN A 30 2.81 25.47 -3.61
CA GLN A 30 2.90 26.44 -2.53
C GLN A 30 4.16 27.31 -2.72
N ASN A 31 3.99 28.65 -2.65
CA ASN A 31 5.10 29.59 -2.82
C ASN A 31 5.93 29.36 -4.11
N ASN A 32 5.28 28.98 -5.21
CA ASN A 32 5.90 28.66 -6.49
C ASN A 32 6.78 27.39 -6.51
N GLU A 33 6.68 26.55 -5.48
CA GLU A 33 7.34 25.24 -5.34
C GLU A 33 6.30 24.16 -5.14
N PHE A 34 6.62 22.90 -5.51
CA PHE A 34 5.75 21.76 -5.26
C PHE A 34 6.10 21.09 -3.95
N LEU A 35 5.09 20.92 -3.10
CA LEU A 35 5.08 19.87 -2.08
C LEU A 35 4.59 18.59 -2.76
N THR A 36 5.20 17.43 -2.46
CA THR A 36 4.79 16.14 -3.01
C THR A 36 4.55 15.10 -1.91
N GLY A 37 3.94 13.97 -2.24
CA GLY A 37 3.74 12.86 -1.32
C GLY A 37 2.90 13.24 -0.10
N ASP A 38 3.35 12.82 1.08
CA ASP A 38 2.67 13.09 2.35
C ASP A 38 2.58 14.58 2.69
N ALA A 39 3.59 15.38 2.32
CA ALA A 39 3.54 16.82 2.51
C ALA A 39 2.40 17.46 1.69
N ALA A 40 2.22 17.00 0.44
CA ALA A 40 1.11 17.40 -0.40
C ALA A 40 -0.23 16.90 0.16
N ARG A 41 -0.30 15.65 0.62
CA ARG A 41 -1.52 15.07 1.19
C ARG A 41 -2.05 15.90 2.36
N ARG A 42 -1.17 16.32 3.27
CA ARG A 42 -1.53 17.17 4.42
C ARG A 42 -1.99 18.59 4.06
N GLN A 43 -1.85 19.00 2.81
CA GLN A 43 -2.26 20.32 2.31
C GLN A 43 -3.37 20.25 1.25
N ALA A 44 -3.74 19.05 0.81
CA ALA A 44 -4.60 18.84 -0.35
C ALA A 44 -6.00 19.45 -0.18
N ARG A 45 -6.60 19.33 1.01
CA ARG A 45 -7.92 19.87 1.31
C ARG A 45 -7.90 21.35 1.74
N LEU A 46 -6.74 21.83 2.22
CA LEU A 46 -6.53 23.25 2.49
C LEU A 46 -6.34 24.05 1.20
N ASN A 47 -5.76 23.42 0.17
CA ASN A 47 -5.37 24.08 -1.08
C ASN A 47 -5.88 23.34 -2.33
N PRO A 48 -7.21 23.04 -2.46
CA PRO A 48 -7.73 22.15 -3.50
C PRO A 48 -7.51 22.68 -4.93
N ARG A 49 -7.47 24.02 -5.11
CA ARG A 49 -7.27 24.65 -6.42
C ARG A 49 -5.86 24.49 -6.98
N VAL A 50 -4.89 24.26 -6.13
CA VAL A 50 -3.47 24.08 -6.49
C VAL A 50 -2.95 22.69 -6.15
N THR A 51 -3.86 21.76 -5.93
CA THR A 51 -3.57 20.33 -5.75
C THR A 51 -3.69 19.60 -7.07
N PHE A 52 -2.68 18.84 -7.44
CA PHE A 52 -2.58 18.05 -8.66
C PHE A 52 -2.46 16.58 -8.31
N ASP A 53 -3.30 15.73 -8.90
CA ASP A 53 -3.38 14.29 -8.63
C ASP A 53 -3.57 13.43 -9.89
N GLN A 54 -3.54 14.04 -11.07
CA GLN A 54 -3.76 13.39 -12.37
C GLN A 54 -2.49 13.27 -13.22
N PHE A 55 -1.34 13.73 -12.72
CA PHE A 55 -0.13 13.86 -13.54
C PHE A 55 0.51 12.51 -13.91
N TRP A 56 0.20 11.41 -13.20
CA TRP A 56 0.58 10.07 -13.61
C TRP A 56 -0.43 9.44 -14.56
N GLU A 57 -1.74 9.68 -14.37
CA GLU A 57 -2.79 9.22 -15.29
C GLU A 57 -2.66 9.87 -16.68
N HIS A 58 -2.41 11.17 -16.68
CA HIS A 58 -2.26 11.99 -17.90
C HIS A 58 -0.81 12.36 -18.17
N LEU A 59 0.14 11.41 -17.98
CA LEU A 59 1.55 11.68 -18.23
C LEU A 59 1.79 12.04 -19.68
N ASP A 60 1.83 13.36 -19.96
CA ASP A 60 1.99 13.96 -21.27
C ASP A 60 2.73 15.31 -21.18
N GLN A 61 3.02 15.89 -22.35
CA GLN A 61 3.63 17.22 -22.50
C GLN A 61 2.62 18.30 -22.93
N GLN A 62 1.33 18.00 -22.87
CA GLN A 62 0.30 19.00 -23.17
C GLN A 62 0.24 20.07 -22.09
N ALA A 63 -0.12 21.29 -22.51
CA ALA A 63 -0.23 22.42 -21.58
C ALA A 63 -1.31 22.15 -20.52
N LEU A 64 -0.98 22.45 -19.27
CA LEU A 64 -1.93 22.34 -18.17
C LEU A 64 -3.09 23.34 -18.34
N ASN A 65 -4.29 22.92 -17.97
CA ASN A 65 -5.51 23.74 -18.04
C ASN A 65 -5.53 24.88 -17.00
N ARG A 66 -4.57 24.90 -16.09
CA ARG A 66 -4.46 25.88 -15.00
C ARG A 66 -2.99 26.17 -14.68
N PRO A 67 -2.68 27.37 -14.15
CA PRO A 67 -1.32 27.70 -13.74
C PRO A 67 -0.77 26.73 -12.69
N ALA A 68 0.47 26.30 -12.86
CA ALA A 68 1.17 25.39 -11.97
C ALA A 68 2.63 25.85 -11.71
N GLY A 69 2.83 27.11 -11.41
CA GLY A 69 4.16 27.67 -11.14
C GLY A 69 5.10 27.50 -12.34
N ARG A 70 6.17 26.72 -12.15
CA ARG A 70 7.16 26.41 -13.20
C ARG A 70 6.75 25.23 -14.09
N ALA A 71 5.78 24.42 -13.66
CA ALA A 71 5.30 23.29 -14.46
C ALA A 71 4.37 23.79 -15.57
N ARG A 72 4.57 23.29 -16.79
CA ARG A 72 3.77 23.58 -17.98
C ARG A 72 2.90 22.42 -18.41
N SER A 73 3.28 21.19 -18.01
CA SER A 73 2.65 19.94 -18.39
C SER A 73 2.55 18.99 -17.18
N HIS A 74 1.81 17.89 -17.33
CA HIS A 74 1.80 16.83 -16.34
C HIS A 74 3.18 16.17 -16.19
N ALA A 75 3.95 16.08 -17.28
CA ALA A 75 5.32 15.56 -17.24
C ALA A 75 6.24 16.41 -16.34
N ASP A 76 6.07 17.73 -16.33
CA ASP A 76 6.86 18.57 -15.43
C ASP A 76 6.51 18.33 -13.96
N ILE A 77 5.23 18.15 -13.64
CA ILE A 77 4.79 17.82 -12.26
C ILE A 77 5.34 16.45 -11.85
N ALA A 78 5.28 15.46 -12.75
CA ALA A 78 5.84 14.12 -12.52
C ALA A 78 7.35 14.17 -12.29
N TRP A 79 8.06 15.04 -12.99
CA TRP A 79 9.49 15.28 -12.80
C TRP A 79 9.78 15.86 -11.41
N PHE A 80 9.08 16.92 -10.99
CA PHE A 80 9.23 17.49 -9.64
C PHE A 80 8.94 16.45 -8.56
N TYR A 81 7.86 15.67 -8.76
CA TYR A 81 7.50 14.61 -7.82
C TYR A 81 8.60 13.55 -7.70
N LEU A 82 9.08 13.01 -8.84
CA LEU A 82 10.10 11.96 -8.85
C LEU A 82 11.43 12.48 -8.27
N GLN A 83 11.82 13.70 -8.57
CA GLN A 83 13.02 14.32 -8.01
C GLN A 83 12.97 14.40 -6.47
N GLN A 84 11.83 14.83 -5.90
CA GLN A 84 11.68 14.91 -4.44
C GLN A 84 11.61 13.51 -3.79
N LEU A 85 10.93 12.56 -4.44
CA LEU A 85 10.86 11.17 -3.97
C LEU A 85 12.27 10.57 -3.86
N LEU A 86 13.09 10.72 -4.90
CA LEU A 86 14.45 10.19 -4.93
C LEU A 86 15.38 10.91 -3.93
N ALA A 87 15.23 12.22 -3.78
CA ALA A 87 15.98 12.98 -2.77
C ALA A 87 15.69 12.48 -1.35
N THR A 88 14.44 12.09 -1.09
CA THR A 88 14.04 11.53 0.22
C THR A 88 14.57 10.10 0.41
N ALA A 89 14.62 9.31 -0.67
CA ALA A 89 15.04 7.91 -0.62
C ALA A 89 16.57 7.74 -0.44
N GLY A 90 17.37 8.75 -0.80
CA GLY A 90 18.83 8.62 -0.85
C GLY A 90 19.34 7.63 -1.91
N ASN A 91 20.64 7.39 -1.96
CA ASN A 91 21.32 6.47 -2.87
C ASN A 91 20.88 6.62 -4.35
N PRO A 92 21.21 7.74 -5.03
CA PRO A 92 20.75 8.03 -6.38
C PRO A 92 21.33 7.10 -7.45
N GLU A 93 22.45 6.42 -7.17
CA GLU A 93 23.16 5.56 -8.13
C GLU A 93 22.63 4.12 -8.17
N ALA A 94 21.65 3.77 -7.32
CA ALA A 94 21.12 2.42 -7.29
C ALA A 94 20.37 2.08 -8.58
N GLU A 95 20.75 0.97 -9.21
CA GLU A 95 20.05 0.41 -10.36
C GLU A 95 18.59 0.13 -10.01
N THR A 96 17.69 0.69 -10.78
CA THR A 96 16.25 0.71 -10.49
C THR A 96 15.46 -0.03 -11.55
N LEU A 97 14.69 -1.03 -11.14
CA LEU A 97 13.63 -1.66 -11.92
C LEU A 97 12.35 -0.83 -11.81
N LEU A 98 11.77 -0.43 -12.95
CA LEU A 98 10.47 0.23 -12.99
C LEU A 98 9.36 -0.79 -13.23
N LEU A 99 8.39 -0.87 -12.32
CA LEU A 99 7.17 -1.64 -12.51
C LEU A 99 6.06 -0.68 -12.92
N VAL A 100 5.64 -0.79 -14.18
CA VAL A 100 4.67 0.13 -14.78
C VAL A 100 3.31 -0.53 -14.92
N PRO A 101 2.21 0.23 -14.78
CA PRO A 101 0.88 -0.29 -15.04
C PRO A 101 0.67 -0.56 -16.54
N GLU A 102 -0.18 -1.51 -16.87
CA GLU A 102 -0.41 -2.05 -18.22
C GLU A 102 -0.95 -1.00 -19.20
N GLN A 103 -1.63 0.02 -18.70
CA GLN A 103 -2.12 1.14 -19.51
C GLN A 103 -1.03 2.14 -19.94
N PHE A 104 0.22 1.95 -19.50
CA PHE A 104 1.36 2.72 -19.99
C PHE A 104 1.71 2.29 -21.41
N GLY A 105 1.17 2.99 -22.42
CA GLY A 105 1.60 2.80 -23.80
C GLY A 105 3.04 3.28 -24.04
N GLY A 106 3.60 2.95 -25.20
CA GLY A 106 4.99 3.28 -25.55
C GLY A 106 5.36 4.75 -25.40
N GLN A 107 4.44 5.68 -25.70
CA GLN A 107 4.70 7.11 -25.55
C GLN A 107 4.86 7.55 -24.09
N ARG A 108 3.98 7.07 -23.19
CA ARG A 108 4.08 7.37 -21.76
C ARG A 108 5.32 6.74 -21.14
N LEU A 109 5.66 5.52 -21.59
CA LEU A 109 6.87 4.87 -21.15
C LEU A 109 8.13 5.61 -21.58
N ALA A 110 8.21 6.03 -22.84
CA ALA A 110 9.33 6.85 -23.34
C ALA A 110 9.48 8.16 -22.55
N LEU A 111 8.37 8.82 -22.24
CA LEU A 111 8.37 10.02 -21.42
C LEU A 111 8.80 9.76 -19.98
N LEU A 112 8.31 8.68 -19.36
CA LEU A 112 8.74 8.25 -18.03
C LEU A 112 10.26 7.97 -17.98
N LEU A 113 10.81 7.27 -18.97
CA LEU A 113 12.23 7.00 -19.06
C LEU A 113 13.06 8.29 -19.19
N GLY A 114 12.58 9.24 -20.01
CA GLY A 114 13.20 10.56 -20.13
C GLY A 114 13.17 11.35 -18.80
N ILE A 115 12.07 11.31 -18.08
CA ILE A 115 11.93 11.91 -16.74
C ILE A 115 12.88 11.23 -15.77
N ALA A 116 12.89 9.90 -15.69
CA ALA A 116 13.77 9.13 -14.82
C ALA A 116 15.24 9.46 -15.08
N GLN A 117 15.66 9.48 -16.35
CA GLN A 117 17.02 9.85 -16.75
C GLN A 117 17.36 11.28 -16.32
N SER A 118 16.45 12.24 -16.49
CA SER A 118 16.68 13.64 -16.09
C SER A 118 16.73 13.83 -14.57
N CYS A 119 16.16 12.90 -13.80
CA CYS A 119 16.27 12.82 -12.34
C CYS A 119 17.51 12.03 -11.88
N GLY A 120 18.34 11.53 -12.80
CA GLY A 120 19.54 10.75 -12.47
C GLY A 120 19.30 9.31 -12.09
N VAL A 121 18.11 8.73 -12.43
CA VAL A 121 17.79 7.33 -12.14
C VAL A 121 18.50 6.43 -13.15
N SER A 122 19.29 5.48 -12.66
CA SER A 122 19.82 4.37 -13.45
C SER A 122 18.75 3.30 -13.63
N VAL A 123 18.04 3.33 -14.77
CA VAL A 123 16.98 2.36 -15.05
C VAL A 123 17.59 1.08 -15.58
N ALA A 124 17.56 0.00 -14.78
CA ALA A 124 18.09 -1.31 -15.16
C ALA A 124 17.10 -2.18 -15.94
N GLY A 125 15.80 -1.89 -15.82
CA GLY A 125 14.75 -2.62 -16.52
C GLY A 125 13.38 -1.98 -16.32
N VAL A 126 12.42 -2.39 -17.16
CA VAL A 126 11.01 -2.01 -17.06
C VAL A 126 10.17 -3.28 -17.21
N ALA A 127 9.17 -3.45 -16.37
CA ALA A 127 8.25 -4.58 -16.48
C ALA A 127 6.80 -4.17 -16.25
N GLU A 128 5.88 -4.90 -16.88
CA GLU A 128 4.45 -4.76 -16.60
C GLU A 128 4.13 -5.29 -15.20
N LYS A 129 3.48 -4.46 -14.38
CA LYS A 129 3.22 -4.78 -12.98
C LYS A 129 2.39 -6.04 -12.81
N SER A 130 1.32 -6.25 -13.60
CA SER A 130 0.46 -7.44 -13.51
C SER A 130 1.21 -8.74 -13.76
N VAL A 131 2.14 -8.74 -14.70
CA VAL A 131 2.95 -9.92 -15.03
C VAL A 131 3.85 -10.29 -13.85
N VAL A 132 4.51 -9.31 -13.24
CA VAL A 132 5.34 -9.52 -12.03
C VAL A 132 4.49 -9.89 -10.83
N ALA A 133 3.35 -9.23 -10.64
CA ALA A 133 2.43 -9.50 -9.53
C ALA A 133 1.89 -10.94 -9.55
N CYS A 134 1.58 -11.44 -10.75
CA CYS A 134 1.03 -12.79 -10.93
C CYS A 134 2.09 -13.91 -11.03
N ALA A 135 3.37 -13.57 -11.07
CA ALA A 135 4.45 -14.56 -11.30
C ALA A 135 4.56 -15.64 -10.21
N GLY A 136 4.07 -15.35 -8.99
CA GLY A 136 4.00 -16.32 -7.90
C GLY A 136 2.76 -17.23 -7.90
N VAL A 137 1.89 -17.12 -8.92
CA VAL A 137 0.62 -17.85 -8.97
C VAL A 137 0.60 -18.78 -10.19
N THR A 138 0.39 -20.07 -9.97
CA THR A 138 0.29 -21.07 -11.04
C THR A 138 -1.19 -21.47 -11.22
N PRO A 139 -1.83 -21.05 -12.33
CA PRO A 139 -3.22 -21.42 -12.60
C PRO A 139 -3.32 -22.84 -13.14
N SER A 140 -4.38 -23.57 -12.77
CA SER A 140 -4.62 -24.94 -13.24
C SER A 140 -5.04 -25.02 -14.72
N ASN A 141 -5.62 -23.95 -15.26
CA ASN A 141 -6.12 -23.86 -16.63
C ASN A 141 -5.33 -22.86 -17.53
N GLY A 142 -4.19 -22.40 -17.07
CA GLY A 142 -3.35 -21.46 -17.82
C GLY A 142 -3.88 -20.02 -17.87
N ALA A 143 -5.02 -19.71 -17.27
CA ALA A 143 -5.61 -18.36 -17.27
C ALA A 143 -5.56 -17.74 -15.88
N LEU A 144 -5.22 -16.46 -15.81
CA LEU A 144 -5.19 -15.63 -14.60
C LEU A 144 -5.85 -14.29 -14.88
N ARG A 145 -6.51 -13.72 -13.88
CA ARG A 145 -6.99 -12.35 -13.90
C ARG A 145 -6.34 -11.56 -12.77
N TYR A 146 -5.83 -10.38 -13.07
CA TYR A 146 -5.31 -9.43 -12.08
C TYR A 146 -6.22 -8.23 -11.98
N LEU A 147 -6.65 -7.89 -10.77
CA LEU A 147 -7.47 -6.70 -10.49
C LEU A 147 -6.66 -5.71 -9.68
N ASP A 148 -6.65 -4.46 -10.13
CA ASP A 148 -5.97 -3.36 -9.44
C ASP A 148 -6.82 -2.10 -9.40
N ILE A 149 -6.59 -1.29 -8.39
CA ILE A 149 -7.18 0.03 -8.25
C ILE A 149 -6.09 1.09 -8.37
N THR A 150 -6.39 2.11 -9.14
CA THR A 150 -5.59 3.32 -9.25
C THR A 150 -6.37 4.49 -8.65
N ARG A 151 -5.77 5.67 -8.63
CA ARG A 151 -6.44 6.83 -8.05
C ARG A 151 -7.74 7.18 -8.77
N HIS A 152 -7.78 7.02 -10.08
CA HIS A 152 -8.92 7.44 -10.91
C HIS A 152 -9.73 6.28 -11.50
N ARG A 153 -9.16 5.08 -11.60
CA ARG A 153 -9.72 3.95 -12.35
C ARG A 153 -9.57 2.62 -11.63
N LEU A 154 -10.35 1.65 -12.08
CA LEU A 154 -10.17 0.23 -11.78
C LEU A 154 -9.69 -0.47 -13.06
N TYR A 155 -8.74 -1.37 -12.91
CA TYR A 155 -8.18 -2.13 -14.04
C TYR A 155 -8.32 -3.63 -13.84
N CYS A 156 -8.61 -4.29 -14.95
CA CYS A 156 -8.68 -5.74 -15.07
C CYS A 156 -7.70 -6.16 -16.15
N SER A 157 -6.70 -6.97 -15.78
CA SER A 157 -5.70 -7.53 -16.70
C SER A 157 -5.87 -9.03 -16.76
N ASP A 158 -6.13 -9.56 -17.95
CA ASP A 158 -6.19 -10.98 -18.21
C ASP A 158 -4.82 -11.48 -18.68
N LEU A 159 -4.26 -12.48 -17.98
CA LEU A 159 -2.98 -13.06 -18.26
C LEU A 159 -3.15 -14.53 -18.68
N VAL A 160 -2.22 -15.00 -19.50
CA VAL A 160 -2.15 -16.38 -19.94
C VAL A 160 -0.78 -16.95 -19.60
N LEU A 161 -0.78 -18.12 -18.98
CA LEU A 161 0.39 -18.95 -18.74
C LEU A 161 0.34 -20.15 -19.68
N ASP A 162 1.16 -20.11 -20.71
CA ASP A 162 1.47 -21.26 -21.56
C ASP A 162 2.95 -21.65 -21.28
N GLN A 163 3.88 -21.36 -22.15
CA GLN A 163 5.33 -21.48 -21.87
C GLN A 163 5.84 -20.28 -21.05
N ARG A 164 5.17 -19.16 -21.15
CA ARG A 164 5.47 -17.91 -20.45
C ARG A 164 4.20 -17.30 -19.90
N LEU A 165 4.32 -16.66 -18.76
CA LEU A 165 3.27 -15.79 -18.22
C LEU A 165 3.29 -14.46 -18.98
N ALA A 166 2.23 -14.14 -19.68
CA ALA A 166 2.13 -12.93 -20.49
C ALA A 166 0.78 -12.24 -20.30
N LEU A 167 0.77 -10.92 -20.44
CA LEU A 167 -0.45 -10.14 -20.52
C LEU A 167 -1.15 -10.45 -21.85
N ASN A 168 -2.40 -10.89 -21.78
CA ASN A 168 -3.26 -11.12 -22.95
C ASN A 168 -4.08 -9.86 -23.27
N SER A 169 -4.72 -9.27 -22.26
CA SER A 169 -5.50 -8.03 -22.40
C SER A 169 -5.53 -7.25 -21.10
N ALA A 170 -5.66 -5.94 -21.22
CA ALA A 170 -5.95 -5.07 -20.09
C ALA A 170 -7.09 -4.12 -20.44
N ARG A 171 -8.04 -3.95 -19.54
CA ARG A 171 -9.19 -3.06 -19.71
C ARG A 171 -9.49 -2.28 -18.44
N GLU A 172 -10.03 -1.11 -18.63
CA GLU A 172 -10.64 -0.32 -17.57
C GLU A 172 -12.02 -0.91 -17.23
N LEU A 173 -12.35 -0.99 -15.96
CA LEU A 173 -13.69 -1.33 -15.50
C LEU A 173 -14.55 -0.07 -15.45
N ASN A 174 -15.85 -0.24 -15.71
CA ASN A 174 -16.81 0.88 -15.70
C ASN A 174 -17.17 1.28 -14.25
N ALA A 175 -16.18 1.68 -13.48
CA ALA A 175 -16.35 2.19 -12.12
C ALA A 175 -15.20 3.14 -11.76
N PRO A 176 -15.44 4.08 -10.84
CA PRO A 176 -14.43 5.05 -10.44
C PRO A 176 -13.33 4.40 -9.59
N GLY A 177 -12.15 5.06 -9.52
CA GLY A 177 -11.03 4.64 -8.71
C GLY A 177 -11.04 5.14 -7.26
N TRP A 178 -9.86 5.06 -6.63
CA TRP A 178 -9.66 5.34 -5.22
C TRP A 178 -10.08 6.75 -4.79
N ARG A 179 -9.80 7.78 -5.60
CA ARG A 179 -10.19 9.16 -5.28
C ARG A 179 -11.68 9.29 -5.01
N TRP A 180 -12.51 8.66 -5.85
CA TRP A 180 -13.96 8.67 -5.66
C TRP A 180 -14.34 7.95 -4.36
N CYS A 181 -13.69 6.84 -4.02
CA CYS A 181 -13.91 6.12 -2.77
C CYS A 181 -13.57 6.99 -1.56
N GLU A 182 -12.44 7.73 -1.60
CA GLU A 182 -12.09 8.71 -0.56
C GLU A 182 -13.18 9.79 -0.40
N GLU A 183 -13.64 10.37 -1.51
CA GLU A 183 -14.67 11.41 -1.51
C GLU A 183 -16.01 10.91 -0.96
N GLN A 184 -16.47 9.72 -1.36
CA GLN A 184 -17.71 9.13 -0.83
C GLN A 184 -17.59 8.81 0.67
N SER A 185 -16.46 8.28 1.10
CA SER A 185 -16.19 8.00 2.51
C SER A 185 -16.26 9.28 3.36
N ILE A 186 -15.62 10.37 2.89
CA ILE A 186 -15.63 11.66 3.58
C ILE A 186 -17.04 12.27 3.59
N ARG A 187 -17.78 12.20 2.50
CA ARG A 187 -19.17 12.69 2.42
C ARG A 187 -20.09 11.93 3.37
N GLN A 188 -19.98 10.61 3.41
CA GLN A 188 -20.78 9.76 4.28
C GLN A 188 -20.47 10.06 5.77
N LEU A 189 -19.18 10.18 6.13
CA LEU A 189 -18.77 10.60 7.47
C LEU A 189 -19.32 11.98 7.83
N SER A 190 -19.21 12.96 6.92
CA SER A 190 -19.74 14.31 7.16
C SER A 190 -21.25 14.32 7.37
N ALA A 191 -22.00 13.58 6.55
CA ALA A 191 -23.45 13.46 6.72
C ALA A 191 -23.82 12.87 8.09
N GLN A 192 -23.09 11.87 8.55
CA GLN A 192 -23.30 11.25 9.85
C GLN A 192 -22.94 12.21 11.00
N PHE A 193 -21.79 12.92 10.93
CA PHE A 193 -21.44 13.96 11.91
C PHE A 193 -22.52 15.03 12.00
N LEU A 194 -23.02 15.50 10.85
CA LEU A 194 -24.08 16.52 10.82
C LEU A 194 -25.37 16.01 11.48
N GLN A 195 -25.74 14.76 11.19
CA GLN A 195 -26.95 14.15 11.74
C GLN A 195 -26.87 13.96 13.26
N GLU A 196 -25.76 13.40 13.76
CA GLU A 196 -25.63 13.00 15.16
C GLU A 196 -25.16 14.13 16.08
N THR A 197 -24.28 15.01 15.58
CA THR A 197 -23.60 16.01 16.41
C THR A 197 -23.89 17.45 16.01
N ARG A 198 -24.64 17.69 14.91
CA ARG A 198 -24.88 19.00 14.30
C ARG A 198 -23.60 19.73 13.86
N PHE A 199 -22.51 18.98 13.65
CA PHE A 199 -21.25 19.48 13.14
C PHE A 199 -21.02 18.96 11.73
N ASP A 200 -20.72 19.87 10.79
CA ASP A 200 -20.33 19.52 9.42
C ASP A 200 -18.81 19.68 9.23
N PRO A 201 -18.06 18.57 9.16
CA PRO A 201 -16.62 18.63 8.93
C PRO A 201 -16.20 19.28 7.60
N LEU A 202 -17.09 19.32 6.60
CA LEU A 202 -16.80 19.90 5.29
C LEU A 202 -17.06 21.42 5.24
N HIS A 203 -17.60 22.01 6.30
CA HIS A 203 -17.83 23.44 6.35
C HIS A 203 -16.52 24.25 6.39
N GLU A 204 -15.48 23.72 6.97
CA GLU A 204 -14.16 24.34 7.06
C GLU A 204 -13.07 23.43 6.49
N ALA A 205 -12.20 24.00 5.65
CA ALA A 205 -11.08 23.26 5.03
C ALA A 205 -10.18 22.57 6.07
N ALA A 206 -9.99 23.17 7.25
CA ALA A 206 -9.17 22.58 8.32
C ALA A 206 -9.79 21.33 8.94
N SER A 207 -11.11 21.26 9.10
CA SER A 207 -11.80 20.06 9.59
C SER A 207 -11.90 18.99 8.51
N GLU A 208 -12.12 19.39 7.26
CA GLU A 208 -12.06 18.48 6.12
C GLU A 208 -10.67 17.83 5.99
N GLN A 209 -9.59 18.64 6.08
CA GLN A 209 -8.23 18.11 6.03
C GLN A 209 -7.96 17.12 7.16
N ARG A 210 -8.36 17.42 8.39
CA ARG A 210 -8.20 16.49 9.53
C ARG A 210 -8.94 15.17 9.30
N LEU A 211 -10.13 15.20 8.73
CA LEU A 211 -10.88 14.00 8.39
C LEU A 211 -10.16 13.21 7.29
N TYR A 212 -9.71 13.90 6.26
CA TYR A 212 -8.95 13.31 5.15
C TYR A 212 -7.65 12.65 5.61
N ASP A 213 -6.90 13.29 6.52
CA ASP A 213 -5.65 12.72 7.06
C ASP A 213 -5.89 11.44 7.86
N ARG A 214 -7.03 11.34 8.54
CA ARG A 214 -7.40 10.16 9.35
C ARG A 214 -8.03 9.03 8.55
N LEU A 215 -8.54 9.32 7.36
CA LEU A 215 -9.31 8.36 6.57
C LEU A 215 -8.57 7.02 6.33
N PRO A 216 -7.26 6.97 5.97
CA PRO A 216 -6.58 5.69 5.76
C PRO A 216 -6.59 4.79 7.00
N SER A 217 -6.34 5.34 8.18
CA SER A 217 -6.35 4.58 9.44
C SER A 217 -7.75 4.11 9.83
N LEU A 218 -8.78 4.92 9.55
CA LEU A 218 -10.18 4.55 9.80
C LEU A 218 -10.61 3.39 8.89
N LEU A 219 -10.27 3.46 7.60
CA LEU A 219 -10.55 2.38 6.64
C LEU A 219 -9.80 1.10 7.01
N ALA A 220 -8.53 1.19 7.39
CA ALA A 220 -7.76 0.03 7.86
C ALA A 220 -8.41 -0.62 9.09
N SER A 221 -8.92 0.19 10.04
CA SER A 221 -9.63 -0.33 11.21
C SER A 221 -10.94 -1.01 10.84
N LEU A 222 -11.67 -0.53 9.83
CA LEU A 222 -12.91 -1.14 9.34
C LEU A 222 -12.68 -2.46 8.58
N ASN A 223 -11.44 -2.80 8.20
CA ASN A 223 -11.14 -4.14 7.66
C ASN A 223 -11.26 -5.23 8.73
N THR A 224 -11.01 -4.90 9.98
CA THR A 224 -11.00 -5.85 11.10
C THR A 224 -12.15 -5.68 12.08
N ALA A 225 -12.84 -4.54 12.04
CA ALA A 225 -13.96 -4.21 12.92
C ALA A 225 -15.20 -3.80 12.13
N ASP A 226 -16.38 -4.08 12.67
CA ASP A 226 -17.65 -3.67 12.05
C ASP A 226 -17.95 -2.18 12.23
N ARG A 227 -17.30 -1.55 13.20
CA ARG A 227 -17.43 -0.11 13.47
C ARG A 227 -16.14 0.46 14.04
N VAL A 228 -15.94 1.75 13.84
CA VAL A 228 -14.83 2.53 14.39
C VAL A 228 -15.35 3.84 14.97
N ASN A 229 -14.84 4.22 16.15
CA ASN A 229 -15.16 5.53 16.74
C ASN A 229 -14.30 6.62 16.07
N VAL A 230 -14.99 7.63 15.54
CA VAL A 230 -14.36 8.78 14.87
C VAL A 230 -14.57 10.00 15.73
N ASN A 231 -13.48 10.57 16.25
CA ASN A 231 -13.51 11.79 17.06
C ASN A 231 -12.87 12.94 16.29
N LEU A 232 -13.61 14.02 16.04
CA LEU A 232 -13.10 15.24 15.40
C LEU A 232 -13.21 16.42 16.36
N PRO A 233 -12.08 16.98 16.80
CA PRO A 233 -12.09 18.21 17.57
C PRO A 233 -12.42 19.41 16.67
N ALA A 234 -13.40 20.24 17.10
CA ALA A 234 -13.76 21.49 16.45
C ALA A 234 -13.99 22.58 17.50
N GLY A 235 -13.15 23.62 17.48
CA GLY A 235 -13.13 24.66 18.53
C GLY A 235 -12.81 24.04 19.89
N GLN A 236 -13.73 24.25 20.86
CA GLN A 236 -13.59 23.72 22.23
C GLN A 236 -14.40 22.43 22.46
N ARG A 237 -14.92 21.81 21.40
CA ARG A 237 -15.78 20.64 21.51
C ARG A 237 -15.21 19.48 20.70
N ASP A 238 -15.38 18.28 21.23
CA ASP A 238 -15.11 17.03 20.54
C ASP A 238 -16.42 16.48 19.99
N HIS A 239 -16.45 16.22 18.69
CA HIS A 239 -17.57 15.57 18.02
C HIS A 239 -17.20 14.11 17.79
N ARG A 240 -18.07 13.19 18.22
CA ARG A 240 -17.83 11.74 18.16
C ARG A 240 -18.99 11.05 17.50
N ILE A 241 -18.67 10.10 16.60
CA ILE A 241 -19.63 9.20 15.96
C ILE A 241 -19.05 7.80 15.94
N ASP A 242 -19.92 6.79 15.81
CA ASP A 242 -19.51 5.42 15.51
C ASP A 242 -19.75 5.15 14.03
N TRP A 243 -18.69 5.07 13.24
CA TRP A 243 -18.74 4.81 11.80
C TRP A 243 -18.81 3.31 11.53
N HIS A 244 -19.86 2.88 10.80
CA HIS A 244 -20.12 1.48 10.53
C HIS A 244 -19.64 1.05 9.14
N ARG A 245 -18.98 -0.14 9.07
CA ARG A 245 -18.48 -0.72 7.82
C ARG A 245 -19.59 -0.90 6.77
N ASP A 246 -20.77 -1.35 7.17
CA ASP A 246 -21.87 -1.59 6.25
C ASP A 246 -22.38 -0.32 5.57
N GLU A 247 -22.35 0.82 6.26
CA GLU A 247 -22.72 2.11 5.69
C GLU A 247 -21.69 2.56 4.63
N LEU A 248 -20.41 2.32 4.88
CA LEU A 248 -19.36 2.56 3.90
C LEU A 248 -19.52 1.65 2.67
N ILE A 249 -19.76 0.35 2.88
CA ILE A 249 -19.97 -0.61 1.77
C ILE A 249 -21.14 -0.17 0.91
N LYS A 250 -22.25 0.30 1.49
CA LYS A 250 -23.39 0.85 0.74
C LYS A 250 -22.99 2.08 -0.08
N ALA A 251 -22.21 2.99 0.51
CA ALA A 251 -21.76 4.21 -0.17
C ALA A 251 -20.81 3.91 -1.35
N LEU A 252 -20.07 2.80 -1.31
CA LEU A 252 -19.10 2.38 -2.32
C LEU A 252 -19.62 1.23 -3.23
N ASN A 253 -20.93 0.94 -3.19
CA ASN A 253 -21.51 -0.24 -3.82
C ASN A 253 -21.18 -0.39 -5.31
N ASP A 254 -21.13 0.71 -6.08
CA ASP A 254 -20.84 0.67 -7.53
C ASP A 254 -19.44 0.11 -7.81
N VAL A 255 -18.45 0.47 -6.99
CA VAL A 255 -17.08 -0.05 -7.07
C VAL A 255 -17.04 -1.54 -6.72
N TYR A 256 -17.73 -1.92 -5.64
CA TYR A 256 -17.79 -3.32 -5.20
C TYR A 256 -18.47 -4.21 -6.25
N GLN A 257 -19.63 -3.80 -6.78
CA GLN A 257 -20.34 -4.54 -7.83
C GLN A 257 -19.49 -4.71 -9.11
N SER A 258 -18.81 -3.65 -9.54
CA SER A 258 -17.96 -3.73 -10.73
C SER A 258 -16.85 -4.76 -10.59
N LEU A 259 -16.24 -4.84 -9.39
CA LEU A 259 -15.20 -5.83 -9.08
C LEU A 259 -15.78 -7.24 -8.91
N GLU A 260 -16.99 -7.39 -8.32
CA GLU A 260 -17.69 -8.67 -8.23
C GLU A 260 -17.98 -9.25 -9.62
N VAL A 261 -18.52 -8.43 -10.54
CA VAL A 261 -18.73 -8.84 -11.93
C VAL A 261 -17.44 -9.27 -12.60
N ALA A 262 -16.34 -8.50 -12.40
CA ALA A 262 -15.04 -8.86 -12.95
C ALA A 262 -14.51 -10.19 -12.39
N VAL A 263 -14.83 -10.54 -11.15
CA VAL A 263 -14.48 -11.86 -10.59
C VAL A 263 -15.36 -12.97 -11.17
N GLU A 264 -16.67 -12.75 -11.30
CA GLU A 264 -17.62 -13.73 -11.86
C GLU A 264 -17.33 -14.07 -13.33
N GLU A 265 -16.85 -13.10 -14.12
CA GLU A 265 -16.46 -13.29 -15.53
C GLU A 265 -15.08 -13.96 -15.70
N ALA A 266 -14.32 -14.18 -14.63
CA ALA A 266 -12.99 -14.75 -14.73
C ALA A 266 -13.04 -16.24 -15.07
N THR A 267 -12.21 -16.67 -16.01
CA THR A 267 -12.08 -18.08 -16.41
C THR A 267 -11.05 -18.85 -15.58
N GLY A 268 -10.27 -18.16 -14.74
CA GLY A 268 -9.24 -18.70 -13.87
C GLY A 268 -9.19 -17.96 -12.53
N PRO A 269 -8.18 -18.27 -11.70
CA PRO A 269 -8.02 -17.58 -10.42
C PRO A 269 -7.83 -16.07 -10.61
N VAL A 270 -8.38 -15.30 -9.67
CA VAL A 270 -8.27 -13.84 -9.66
C VAL A 270 -7.25 -13.42 -8.62
N VAL A 271 -6.22 -12.72 -9.06
CA VAL A 271 -5.19 -12.12 -8.21
C VAL A 271 -5.58 -10.68 -7.92
N LEU A 272 -5.72 -10.36 -6.65
CA LEU A 272 -6.10 -9.04 -6.17
C LEU A 272 -4.86 -8.26 -5.75
N SER A 273 -4.68 -7.05 -6.28
CA SER A 273 -3.66 -6.12 -5.78
C SER A 273 -3.86 -5.86 -4.28
N HIS A 274 -2.76 -5.78 -3.52
CA HIS A 274 -2.80 -5.38 -2.10
C HIS A 274 -3.60 -4.09 -1.86
N ARG A 275 -3.66 -3.19 -2.84
CA ARG A 275 -4.40 -1.92 -2.77
C ARG A 275 -5.92 -2.09 -2.68
N LEU A 276 -6.47 -3.22 -3.15
CA LEU A 276 -7.89 -3.51 -2.99
C LEU A 276 -8.27 -3.77 -1.51
N ASN A 277 -7.29 -4.07 -0.66
CA ASN A 277 -7.50 -4.14 0.79
C ASN A 277 -7.71 -2.77 1.45
N LEU A 278 -7.52 -1.67 0.72
CA LEU A 278 -7.95 -0.34 1.18
C LEU A 278 -9.48 -0.20 1.29
N LEU A 279 -10.23 -1.10 0.66
CA LEU A 279 -11.69 -1.11 0.63
C LEU A 279 -12.23 -2.14 1.64
N PRO A 280 -12.76 -1.71 2.81
CA PRO A 280 -13.17 -2.59 3.88
C PRO A 280 -14.22 -3.61 3.49
N GLY A 281 -13.98 -4.91 3.76
CA GLY A 281 -14.89 -6.00 3.46
C GLY A 281 -14.96 -6.40 1.99
N LEU A 282 -14.25 -5.72 1.08
CA LEU A 282 -14.26 -6.03 -0.35
C LEU A 282 -13.71 -7.44 -0.63
N VAL A 283 -12.55 -7.76 -0.06
CA VAL A 283 -11.86 -9.03 -0.33
C VAL A 283 -12.73 -10.23 0.04
N ASP A 284 -13.44 -10.16 1.17
CA ASP A 284 -14.35 -11.23 1.60
C ASP A 284 -15.55 -11.38 0.67
N ARG A 285 -16.08 -10.26 0.16
CA ARG A 285 -17.15 -10.28 -0.84
C ARG A 285 -16.69 -10.90 -2.17
N LEU A 286 -15.50 -10.55 -2.63
CA LEU A 286 -14.93 -11.10 -3.87
C LEU A 286 -14.64 -12.60 -3.76
N ARG A 287 -14.18 -13.07 -2.61
CA ARG A 287 -13.98 -14.51 -2.34
C ARG A 287 -15.27 -15.33 -2.38
N GLN A 288 -16.40 -14.72 -2.08
CA GLN A 288 -17.71 -15.37 -2.21
C GLN A 288 -18.16 -15.54 -3.67
N ARG A 289 -17.58 -14.77 -4.61
CA ARG A 289 -17.90 -14.79 -6.04
C ARG A 289 -16.98 -15.68 -6.86
N GLY A 290 -15.76 -15.92 -6.40
CA GLY A 290 -14.78 -16.71 -7.13
C GLY A 290 -13.49 -16.95 -6.37
N GLN A 291 -12.57 -17.66 -7.01
CA GLN A 291 -11.27 -17.97 -6.44
C GLN A 291 -10.37 -16.73 -6.47
N CYS A 292 -10.27 -16.03 -5.34
CA CYS A 292 -9.52 -14.79 -5.19
C CYS A 292 -8.32 -14.94 -4.27
N LEU A 293 -7.15 -14.50 -4.73
CA LEU A 293 -5.91 -14.40 -3.97
C LEU A 293 -5.56 -12.92 -3.78
N LEU A 294 -5.60 -12.44 -2.55
CA LEU A 294 -5.09 -11.10 -2.22
C LEU A 294 -3.56 -11.17 -2.06
N LEU A 295 -2.84 -10.35 -2.81
CA LEU A 295 -1.40 -10.20 -2.65
C LEU A 295 -1.08 -9.44 -1.36
N ASP A 296 -0.04 -9.87 -0.68
CA ASP A 296 0.57 -9.09 0.40
C ASP A 296 1.39 -7.92 -0.15
N ASP A 297 1.74 -6.98 0.74
CA ASP A 297 2.47 -5.76 0.38
C ASP A 297 3.85 -6.00 -0.23
N SER A 298 4.46 -7.16 0.02
CA SER A 298 5.80 -7.54 -0.45
C SER A 298 5.78 -8.54 -1.60
N ALA A 299 4.61 -9.02 -2.04
CA ALA A 299 4.52 -10.02 -3.11
C ALA A 299 5.17 -9.55 -4.41
N VAL A 300 4.90 -8.31 -4.81
CA VAL A 300 5.45 -7.74 -6.06
C VAL A 300 6.98 -7.61 -6.01
N PRO A 301 7.60 -6.96 -5.00
CA PRO A 301 9.06 -6.88 -4.93
C PRO A 301 9.72 -8.26 -4.76
N ARG A 302 9.13 -9.18 -4.01
CA ARG A 302 9.63 -10.57 -3.87
C ARG A 302 9.67 -11.29 -5.22
N ASN A 303 8.58 -11.23 -6.00
CA ASN A 303 8.53 -11.81 -7.33
C ASN A 303 9.54 -11.15 -8.29
N ALA A 304 9.68 -9.82 -8.22
CA ALA A 304 10.65 -9.08 -9.02
C ALA A 304 12.08 -9.51 -8.73
N LEU A 305 12.43 -9.74 -7.47
CA LEU A 305 13.76 -10.22 -7.09
C LEU A 305 14.00 -11.65 -7.52
N ALA A 306 13.02 -12.54 -7.35
CA ALA A 306 13.11 -13.94 -7.80
C ALA A 306 13.33 -14.06 -9.31
N LEU A 307 12.83 -13.10 -10.09
CA LEU A 307 12.90 -13.05 -11.55
C LEU A 307 13.89 -11.99 -12.08
N GLN A 308 14.76 -11.47 -11.23
CA GLN A 308 15.68 -10.37 -11.56
C GLN A 308 16.46 -10.62 -12.85
N ALA A 309 16.95 -11.84 -13.09
CA ALA A 309 17.70 -12.21 -14.29
C ALA A 309 16.90 -12.03 -15.59
N GLN A 310 15.56 -12.05 -15.54
CA GLN A 310 14.69 -11.79 -16.70
C GLN A 310 14.24 -10.33 -16.80
N LEU A 311 14.30 -9.59 -15.69
CA LEU A 311 13.76 -8.23 -15.58
C LEU A 311 14.81 -7.14 -15.78
N VAL A 312 16.08 -7.46 -15.52
CA VAL A 312 17.20 -6.54 -15.63
C VAL A 312 18.03 -6.92 -16.86
N SER A 313 18.35 -5.92 -17.67
CA SER A 313 19.18 -6.10 -18.86
C SER A 313 20.60 -5.62 -18.58
N GLU A 314 21.60 -6.43 -18.98
CA GLU A 314 23.01 -6.02 -19.03
C GLU A 314 23.30 -5.08 -20.22
N ALA A 315 22.31 -4.89 -21.11
CA ALA A 315 22.43 -4.00 -22.26
C ALA A 315 22.34 -2.52 -21.84
N SER A 316 22.91 -1.65 -22.69
CA SER A 316 22.95 -0.20 -22.45
C SER A 316 21.56 0.50 -22.47
N ALA A 317 20.51 -0.22 -22.84
CA ALA A 317 19.13 0.29 -22.82
C ALA A 317 18.19 -0.66 -22.06
N PRO A 318 17.28 -0.13 -21.22
CA PRO A 318 16.34 -0.95 -20.49
C PRO A 318 15.36 -1.64 -21.45
N VAL A 319 15.12 -2.94 -21.24
CA VAL A 319 14.13 -3.71 -21.99
C VAL A 319 12.79 -3.64 -21.26
N TRP A 320 11.71 -3.49 -22.02
CA TRP A 320 10.36 -3.58 -21.48
C TRP A 320 9.88 -5.03 -21.47
N VAL A 321 9.81 -5.64 -20.29
CA VAL A 321 9.42 -7.02 -20.09
C VAL A 321 7.89 -7.12 -19.96
N LYS A 322 7.25 -7.82 -20.90
CA LYS A 322 5.79 -8.06 -20.94
C LYS A 322 5.43 -9.54 -20.75
N ALA A 323 6.40 -10.41 -20.65
CA ALA A 323 6.21 -11.83 -20.44
C ALA A 323 7.38 -12.42 -19.66
N LEU A 324 7.10 -13.35 -18.75
CA LEU A 324 8.07 -14.00 -17.87
C LEU A 324 8.02 -15.50 -18.04
N THR A 325 9.17 -16.14 -18.10
CA THR A 325 9.27 -17.60 -17.99
C THR A 325 9.19 -17.96 -16.51
N LEU A 326 8.24 -18.81 -16.15
CA LEU A 326 8.13 -19.31 -14.79
C LEU A 326 8.80 -20.70 -14.77
N ASP A 327 9.86 -20.84 -13.96
CA ASP A 327 10.43 -22.15 -13.72
C ASP A 327 9.39 -23.03 -13.00
N ALA A 328 9.26 -24.27 -13.41
CA ALA A 328 8.42 -25.26 -12.74
C ALA A 328 9.08 -25.68 -11.41
N GLY A 329 9.25 -24.71 -10.51
CA GLY A 329 9.71 -24.93 -9.13
C GLY A 329 8.55 -25.43 -8.25
N PRO A 330 8.82 -26.01 -7.08
CA PRO A 330 7.81 -26.63 -6.25
C PRO A 330 6.71 -25.63 -5.90
N SER A 331 5.49 -25.96 -6.31
CA SER A 331 4.26 -25.21 -6.07
C SER A 331 4.08 -24.88 -4.58
N THR A 332 4.37 -23.65 -4.18
CA THR A 332 4.03 -23.14 -2.86
C THR A 332 2.85 -22.18 -2.99
N SER A 333 1.73 -22.74 -3.22
CA SER A 333 0.37 -22.41 -2.74
C SER A 333 -0.67 -23.10 -3.60
N SER A 334 -0.90 -24.38 -3.35
CA SER A 334 -2.16 -25.03 -3.73
C SER A 334 -3.29 -24.31 -3.00
N LEU A 335 -4.17 -23.66 -3.73
CA LEU A 335 -5.41 -23.12 -3.22
C LEU A 335 -6.30 -24.28 -2.76
N SER A 336 -6.20 -24.64 -1.49
CA SER A 336 -7.17 -25.51 -0.84
C SER A 336 -8.27 -24.67 -0.22
N ASN A 337 -9.48 -24.83 -0.77
CA ASN A 337 -10.70 -24.43 -0.10
C ASN A 337 -10.85 -25.33 1.14
N ASP A 338 -10.64 -24.81 2.31
CA ASP A 338 -11.13 -25.42 3.55
C ASP A 338 -12.03 -24.43 4.27
N SER A 339 -13.33 -24.64 4.00
CA SER A 339 -14.40 -24.29 4.91
C SER A 339 -14.53 -25.44 5.90
N ALA A 340 -14.28 -25.20 7.15
CA ALA A 340 -15.04 -25.66 8.31
C ALA A 340 -14.15 -25.85 9.54
N ALA A 341 -14.67 -25.34 10.63
CA ALA A 341 -14.22 -25.44 11.99
C ALA A 341 -13.64 -26.80 12.40
N SER A 342 -12.50 -26.76 13.09
CA SER A 342 -12.30 -27.58 14.32
C SER A 342 -11.03 -27.17 15.02
N ALA A 343 -11.16 -26.87 16.31
CA ALA A 343 -10.07 -26.69 17.23
C ALA A 343 -9.24 -27.97 17.32
N SER A 344 -7.93 -27.87 17.15
CA SER A 344 -6.98 -28.83 17.70
C SER A 344 -5.59 -28.21 17.78
N THR A 345 -5.10 -28.20 18.97
CA THR A 345 -3.72 -27.99 19.38
C THR A 345 -2.72 -28.74 18.51
N ASN A 346 -1.79 -27.99 17.90
CA ASN A 346 -0.52 -28.59 17.52
C ASN A 346 0.61 -27.56 17.59
N THR A 347 1.61 -27.90 18.35
CA THR A 347 2.94 -27.35 18.47
C THR A 347 3.58 -27.17 17.08
N ALA A 348 3.74 -25.95 16.62
CA ALA A 348 4.50 -25.65 15.43
C ALA A 348 5.95 -25.37 15.78
N ASN A 349 6.79 -26.22 15.30
CA ASN A 349 8.22 -26.06 15.21
C ASN A 349 8.53 -25.07 14.08
N THR A 350 8.88 -23.85 14.39
CA THR A 350 9.37 -22.87 13.41
C THR A 350 10.85 -22.62 13.66
N ASN A 351 11.66 -23.27 12.87
CA ASN A 351 13.02 -22.83 12.60
C ASN A 351 12.95 -21.64 11.66
N ASN A 352 12.99 -20.43 12.20
CA ASN A 352 13.41 -19.24 11.50
C ASN A 352 14.53 -18.60 12.31
N GLY A 353 15.66 -18.31 11.67
CA GLY A 353 16.83 -17.67 12.23
C GLY A 353 16.56 -16.26 12.75
N GLY A 354 15.79 -16.16 13.80
CA GLY A 354 15.46 -14.93 14.51
C GLY A 354 16.53 -14.63 15.55
N GLY A 355 17.47 -13.74 15.24
CA GLY A 355 18.30 -13.12 16.25
C GLY A 355 17.47 -12.32 17.24
N SER A 356 17.87 -12.29 18.52
CA SER A 356 17.24 -11.43 19.55
C SER A 356 17.15 -9.98 19.09
N PRO A 357 16.06 -9.27 19.33
CA PRO A 357 15.93 -7.84 19.01
C PRO A 357 16.93 -7.04 19.85
N THR A 358 17.46 -5.95 19.28
CA THR A 358 18.43 -5.06 19.92
C THR A 358 17.83 -3.69 20.26
N HIS A 359 16.80 -3.26 19.52
CA HIS A 359 16.17 -1.94 19.63
C HIS A 359 14.65 -2.04 19.59
N ILE A 360 14.02 -0.98 20.06
CA ILE A 360 12.57 -0.72 19.90
C ILE A 360 12.39 0.52 19.04
N LEU A 361 11.50 0.43 18.08
CA LEU A 361 11.05 1.55 17.26
C LEU A 361 9.71 2.05 17.80
N CYS A 362 9.64 3.34 18.14
CA CYS A 362 8.43 4.03 18.52
C CYS A 362 8.42 5.42 17.87
N ASP A 363 7.34 5.80 17.21
CA ASP A 363 7.19 7.09 16.51
C ASP A 363 8.37 7.43 15.57
N GLY A 364 8.90 6.41 14.88
CA GLY A 364 10.03 6.57 13.95
C GLY A 364 11.41 6.68 14.62
N VAL A 365 11.51 6.57 15.94
CA VAL A 365 12.77 6.64 16.69
C VAL A 365 13.16 5.25 17.20
N ALA A 366 14.33 4.76 16.79
CA ALA A 366 14.89 3.50 17.29
C ALA A 366 15.71 3.76 18.56
N THR A 367 15.36 3.09 19.65
CA THR A 367 16.05 3.18 20.95
C THR A 367 16.57 1.80 21.37
N PRO A 368 17.82 1.68 21.89
CA PRO A 368 18.35 0.41 22.37
C PRO A 368 17.47 -0.19 23.47
N LEU A 369 17.15 -1.47 23.38
CA LEU A 369 16.35 -2.21 24.39
C LEU A 369 16.95 -2.15 25.79
N SER A 370 18.29 -2.08 25.89
CA SER A 370 19.03 -1.94 27.14
C SER A 370 18.85 -0.60 27.84
N ALA A 371 18.51 0.46 27.05
CA ALA A 371 18.35 1.83 27.54
C ALA A 371 16.89 2.27 27.63
N THR A 372 15.96 1.49 27.04
CA THR A 372 14.54 1.87 26.93
C THR A 372 13.79 1.53 28.19
N ARG A 373 13.13 2.53 28.78
CA ARG A 373 12.07 2.32 29.78
C ARG A 373 10.75 2.27 29.03
N LEU A 374 10.20 1.07 28.85
CA LEU A 374 8.83 0.90 28.36
C LEU A 374 7.86 1.58 29.34
N PRO A 375 6.76 2.16 28.84
CA PRO A 375 5.75 2.76 29.71
C PRO A 375 5.19 1.69 30.66
N ALA A 376 4.95 2.09 31.90
CA ALA A 376 4.26 1.23 32.86
C ALA A 376 2.91 0.79 32.25
N PRO A 377 2.52 -0.48 32.40
CA PRO A 377 3.02 -1.50 33.33
C PRO A 377 3.96 -2.55 32.70
N VAL A 378 4.57 -2.29 31.54
CA VAL A 378 5.43 -3.26 30.84
C VAL A 378 6.89 -3.15 31.28
N ARG A 379 7.53 -4.31 31.47
CA ARG A 379 8.98 -4.42 31.73
C ARG A 379 9.62 -5.39 30.75
N ALA A 380 10.73 -4.97 30.15
CA ALA A 380 11.61 -5.83 29.39
C ALA A 380 12.73 -6.35 30.30
N LYS A 381 12.95 -7.66 30.30
CA LYS A 381 14.05 -8.32 31.03
C LYS A 381 14.80 -9.22 30.07
N ARG A 382 16.12 -9.22 30.15
CA ARG A 382 16.96 -10.13 29.37
C ARG A 382 17.20 -11.40 30.20
N ASP A 383 16.99 -12.58 29.58
CA ASP A 383 17.36 -13.87 30.12
C ASP A 383 18.38 -14.59 29.23
N THR A 384 18.68 -15.84 29.50
CA THR A 384 19.66 -16.63 28.73
C THR A 384 19.20 -16.95 27.31
N ALA A 385 17.91 -16.85 27.03
CA ALA A 385 17.30 -17.15 25.72
C ALA A 385 17.00 -15.87 24.90
N GLY A 386 17.08 -14.68 25.52
CA GLY A 386 16.81 -13.40 24.85
C GLY A 386 16.05 -12.39 25.70
N TRP A 387 15.27 -11.53 25.06
CA TRP A 387 14.42 -10.55 25.74
C TRP A 387 13.03 -11.13 26.02
N VAL A 388 12.54 -10.90 27.24
CA VAL A 388 11.20 -11.31 27.70
C VAL A 388 10.47 -10.07 28.18
N LEU A 389 9.24 -9.89 27.72
CA LEU A 389 8.32 -8.86 28.24
C LEU A 389 7.45 -9.45 29.33
N GLN A 390 7.27 -8.67 30.38
CA GLN A 390 6.35 -8.95 31.48
C GLN A 390 5.40 -7.77 31.65
N ALA A 391 4.12 -8.04 31.80
CA ALA A 391 3.11 -7.05 32.14
C ALA A 391 2.47 -7.44 33.48
N ASN A 392 2.34 -6.44 34.36
CA ASN A 392 1.66 -6.61 35.64
C ASN A 392 0.50 -5.61 35.71
N THR A 393 -0.61 -5.94 35.06
CA THR A 393 -1.79 -5.08 34.94
C THR A 393 -3.08 -5.88 34.97
N ALA A 394 -4.16 -5.27 35.43
CA ALA A 394 -5.51 -5.82 35.38
C ALA A 394 -6.14 -5.76 33.98
N GLU A 395 -5.63 -4.90 33.10
CA GLU A 395 -6.05 -4.81 31.69
C GLU A 395 -5.10 -5.64 30.81
N PRO A 396 -5.63 -6.47 29.90
CA PRO A 396 -4.80 -7.30 29.02
C PRO A 396 -4.07 -6.39 28.00
N LEU A 397 -2.74 -6.38 28.09
CA LEU A 397 -1.89 -5.83 27.04
C LEU A 397 -1.69 -6.89 25.95
N LEU A 398 -1.53 -6.44 24.71
CA LEU A 398 -1.41 -7.33 23.56
C LEU A 398 -0.02 -7.23 22.95
N LEU A 399 0.65 -8.37 22.79
CA LEU A 399 1.83 -8.55 21.94
C LEU A 399 1.40 -9.35 20.72
N ASN A 400 1.46 -8.76 19.52
CA ASN A 400 0.95 -9.37 18.27
C ASN A 400 -0.48 -9.88 18.42
N ASN A 401 -1.37 -9.09 19.01
CA ASN A 401 -2.77 -9.43 19.31
C ASN A 401 -2.96 -10.63 20.29
N ARG A 402 -1.92 -11.04 21.03
CA ARG A 402 -2.01 -12.06 22.09
C ARG A 402 -1.86 -11.41 23.46
N PRO A 403 -2.63 -11.83 24.47
CA PRO A 403 -2.49 -11.29 25.81
C PRO A 403 -1.08 -11.46 26.35
N LEU A 404 -0.47 -10.35 26.78
CA LEU A 404 0.87 -10.32 27.34
C LEU A 404 0.82 -10.59 28.85
N THR A 405 1.25 -11.75 29.27
CA THR A 405 1.56 -12.04 30.70
C THR A 405 3.07 -12.10 30.89
N GLN A 406 3.71 -13.02 30.21
CA GLN A 406 5.16 -13.13 30.11
C GLN A 406 5.48 -13.83 28.78
N LEU A 407 6.03 -13.12 27.80
CA LEU A 407 6.30 -13.67 26.47
C LEU A 407 7.71 -13.30 26.00
N PRO A 408 8.44 -14.24 25.39
CA PRO A 408 9.70 -13.93 24.70
C PRO A 408 9.40 -13.03 23.50
N VAL A 409 10.34 -12.13 23.18
CA VAL A 409 10.22 -11.17 22.12
C VAL A 409 11.14 -11.52 20.97
N GLN A 410 10.62 -11.45 19.76
CA GLN A 410 11.35 -11.66 18.52
C GLN A 410 11.41 -10.37 17.68
N VAL A 411 12.30 -10.33 16.70
CA VAL A 411 12.34 -9.24 15.73
C VAL A 411 11.04 -9.23 14.92
N GLY A 412 10.41 -8.06 14.81
CA GLY A 412 9.12 -7.87 14.13
C GLY A 412 7.90 -7.90 15.07
N ASP A 413 8.07 -8.29 16.34
CA ASP A 413 6.98 -8.25 17.32
C ASP A 413 6.48 -6.81 17.56
N ARG A 414 5.18 -6.67 17.77
CA ARG A 414 4.50 -5.39 17.99
C ARG A 414 3.77 -5.39 19.32
N LEU A 415 4.06 -4.40 20.12
CA LEU A 415 3.43 -4.17 21.43
C LEU A 415 2.66 -2.85 21.40
N GLN A 416 1.39 -2.88 21.75
CA GLN A 416 0.57 -1.66 21.90
C GLN A 416 0.39 -1.35 23.38
N VAL A 417 0.81 -0.14 23.80
CA VAL A 417 0.70 0.36 25.16
C VAL A 417 0.39 1.84 25.16
N ALA A 418 -0.61 2.26 25.91
CA ALA A 418 -0.99 3.67 26.10
C ALA A 418 -1.20 4.44 24.79
N GLY A 419 -1.70 3.77 23.74
CA GLY A 419 -1.96 4.38 22.43
C GLY A 419 -0.75 4.51 21.52
N CYS A 420 0.43 4.03 21.94
CA CYS A 420 1.64 3.96 21.13
C CYS A 420 1.92 2.52 20.68
N GLU A 421 2.42 2.36 19.46
CA GLU A 421 2.90 1.08 18.93
C GLU A 421 4.42 1.01 19.06
N TYR A 422 4.91 -0.08 19.62
CA TYR A 422 6.32 -0.39 19.79
C TYR A 422 6.68 -1.60 18.93
N VAL A 423 7.59 -1.45 17.98
CA VAL A 423 8.05 -2.55 17.11
C VAL A 423 9.45 -2.96 17.53
N PHE A 424 9.66 -4.27 17.77
CA PHE A 424 10.96 -4.82 18.14
C PHE A 424 11.80 -5.07 16.90
N ILE A 425 12.94 -4.40 16.80
CA ILE A 425 13.81 -4.44 15.63
C ILE A 425 15.23 -4.88 16.01
N ARG A 426 15.99 -5.34 15.02
CA ARG A 426 17.43 -5.55 15.15
C ARG A 426 18.15 -4.48 14.34
N VAL A 427 18.98 -3.69 15.04
CA VAL A 427 19.92 -2.79 14.39
C VAL A 427 21.27 -3.50 14.42
N SER A 428 21.87 -3.76 13.27
CA SER A 428 23.27 -4.15 13.16
C SER A 428 24.07 -2.86 13.18
N ASP A 429 24.93 -2.70 14.20
CA ASP A 429 25.98 -1.71 14.15
C ASP A 429 26.86 -2.09 12.96
N GLY A 430 26.86 -1.22 11.94
CA GLY A 430 27.73 -1.40 10.79
C GLY A 430 29.18 -1.20 11.26
N ASP A 431 29.97 -2.26 11.11
CA ASP A 431 31.43 -2.18 11.10
C ASP A 431 31.92 -1.45 9.83
#